data_c84a03e18a13998fe12e33679ccc72e3
#
_entry.id   c84a03e18a13998fe12e33679ccc72e3
#
_cell.length_a   1.000
_cell.length_b   1.000
_cell.length_c   1.000
_cell.angle_alpha   90.00
_cell.angle_beta   90.00
_cell.angle_gamma   90.00
#
_symmetry.space_group_name_H-M   'P 1'
#
loop_
_entity.id
_entity.type
_entity.pdbx_description
1 polymer ?
#
loop_
_entity_poly.entity_id
_entity_poly.type
_entity_poly.pdbx_seq_one_letter_code
_entity_poly.pdbx_strand_id
1 'polypeptide(L)'
;SVHGKPDRGNGACPDLTHNRFTLKNGALPMKTRAAVAWKAGAPLTIETVDLQGPREGEVLVEIKATGICHTDHFTLSGADPEGLFPAILGHEGAGVVLEVGAGVPWLKPGDHVIPLYTPECRQCKFCLSRKTNLCQSIRATQGKGLMPDGTSRFSIDGKPILHYMGTSTFANHIVVPGIALAKIREDAPFDTVCYIGC
;
A
#
# COMPACT_ATOMS: atom_id res chain seq x y z
N SER A 1 16.12 61.21 0.59
CA SER A 1 14.70 61.10 0.66
C SER A 1 14.12 60.52 -0.65
N VAL A 2 14.03 59.23 -0.81
CA VAL A 2 13.13 58.64 -1.81
C VAL A 2 12.63 57.29 -1.23
N HIS A 3 11.35 57.24 -0.94
CA HIS A 3 10.66 56.06 -0.46
C HIS A 3 10.28 55.16 -1.66
N GLY A 4 10.90 53.99 -1.81
CA GLY A 4 10.46 52.93 -2.70
C GLY A 4 9.51 51.98 -1.96
N LYS A 5 8.26 51.86 -2.43
CA LYS A 5 7.33 50.85 -1.98
C LYS A 5 7.72 49.48 -2.52
N PRO A 6 7.58 48.36 -1.76
CA PRO A 6 7.76 47.03 -2.32
C PRO A 6 6.48 46.63 -3.11
N ASP A 7 6.72 46.15 -4.32
CA ASP A 7 5.78 45.57 -5.26
C ASP A 7 5.24 44.27 -4.69
N ARG A 8 3.92 44.12 -4.58
CA ARG A 8 3.26 42.88 -4.19
C ARG A 8 3.04 42.03 -5.43
N GLY A 9 3.99 41.16 -5.71
CA GLY A 9 3.83 40.14 -6.74
C GLY A 9 2.63 39.26 -6.44
N ASN A 10 1.63 39.27 -7.33
CA ASN A 10 0.51 38.33 -7.39
C ASN A 10 1.06 36.92 -7.60
N GLY A 11 1.16 36.15 -6.53
CA GLY A 11 1.40 34.72 -6.58
C GLY A 11 0.11 34.02 -7.06
N ALA A 12 0.02 33.73 -8.34
CA ALA A 12 -1.01 32.86 -8.86
C ALA A 12 -0.83 31.45 -8.27
N CYS A 13 -1.88 30.97 -7.62
CA CYS A 13 -1.98 29.61 -7.15
C CYS A 13 -1.82 28.64 -8.36
N PRO A 14 -0.97 27.61 -8.32
CA PRO A 14 -0.87 26.69 -9.44
C PRO A 14 -2.18 25.91 -9.58
N ASP A 15 -2.71 25.94 -10.80
CA ASP A 15 -3.93 25.26 -11.23
C ASP A 15 -3.76 23.73 -11.09
N LEU A 16 -4.52 23.11 -10.17
CA LEU A 16 -4.49 21.67 -9.87
C LEU A 16 -5.35 20.82 -10.84
N THR A 17 -5.79 21.36 -11.97
CA THR A 17 -6.82 20.72 -12.80
C THR A 17 -6.30 19.80 -13.90
N HIS A 18 -5.00 19.56 -14.08
CA HIS A 18 -4.49 18.71 -15.17
C HIS A 18 -3.37 17.75 -14.76
N ASN A 19 -3.55 16.95 -13.71
CA ASN A 19 -2.71 15.77 -13.54
C ASN A 19 -3.42 14.55 -14.16
N ARG A 20 -3.37 14.45 -15.50
CA ARG A 20 -3.64 13.19 -16.20
C ARG A 20 -2.57 12.21 -15.77
N PHE A 21 -2.94 11.25 -14.89
CA PHE A 21 -2.14 10.07 -14.58
C PHE A 21 -1.88 9.31 -15.89
N THR A 22 -0.77 9.57 -16.53
CA THR A 22 -0.29 8.79 -17.66
C THR A 22 0.17 7.45 -17.10
N LEU A 23 -0.60 6.39 -17.34
CA LEU A 23 -0.25 5.01 -17.05
C LEU A 23 1.05 4.67 -17.79
N LYS A 24 2.18 4.71 -17.09
CA LYS A 24 3.44 4.14 -17.56
C LYS A 24 3.36 2.65 -17.33
N ASN A 25 2.93 1.91 -18.30
CA ASN A 25 2.83 0.47 -18.54
C ASN A 25 1.38 0.12 -18.87
N GLY A 26 1.07 -0.04 -20.15
CA GLY A 26 -0.25 -0.10 -20.77
C GLY A 26 -1.20 -1.26 -20.40
N ALA A 27 -1.15 -1.82 -19.20
CA ALA A 27 -2.15 -2.75 -18.70
C ALA A 27 -3.29 -1.99 -18.05
N LEU A 28 -4.54 -2.29 -18.45
CA LEU A 28 -5.72 -1.75 -17.78
C LEU A 28 -5.75 -2.21 -16.33
N PRO A 29 -6.17 -1.34 -15.38
CA PRO A 29 -6.34 -1.76 -13.99
C PRO A 29 -7.38 -2.87 -13.90
N MET A 30 -7.14 -3.86 -13.04
CA MET A 30 -8.15 -4.86 -12.72
C MET A 30 -9.14 -4.31 -11.71
N LYS A 31 -10.39 -4.77 -11.75
CA LYS A 31 -11.36 -4.50 -10.70
C LYS A 31 -11.21 -5.53 -9.59
N THR A 32 -11.18 -5.07 -8.35
CA THR A 32 -11.16 -5.93 -7.17
C THR A 32 -12.11 -5.42 -6.10
N ARG A 33 -12.61 -6.30 -5.23
CA ARG A 33 -13.45 -5.91 -4.09
C ARG A 33 -12.55 -5.64 -2.89
N ALA A 34 -12.87 -4.58 -2.15
CA ALA A 34 -12.17 -4.21 -0.94
C ALA A 34 -13.12 -3.60 0.09
N ALA A 35 -12.79 -3.76 1.37
CA ALA A 35 -13.44 -3.05 2.46
C ALA A 35 -12.72 -1.70 2.67
N VAL A 36 -13.37 -0.60 2.28
CA VAL A 36 -12.81 0.75 2.31
C VAL A 36 -13.22 1.47 3.59
N ALA A 37 -12.23 2.01 4.29
CA ALA A 37 -12.39 2.96 5.37
C ALA A 37 -12.37 4.38 4.78
N TRP A 38 -13.54 5.01 4.66
CA TRP A 38 -13.65 6.35 4.06
C TRP A 38 -13.22 7.47 5.01
N LYS A 39 -13.48 7.28 6.31
CA LYS A 39 -13.14 8.25 7.37
C LYS A 39 -13.11 7.57 8.73
N ALA A 40 -12.46 8.19 9.68
CA ALA A 40 -12.44 7.74 11.06
C ALA A 40 -13.86 7.60 11.65
N GLY A 41 -14.09 6.56 12.42
CA GLY A 41 -15.34 6.29 13.12
C GLY A 41 -16.51 5.86 12.22
N ALA A 42 -16.33 5.78 10.91
CA ALA A 42 -17.35 5.27 10.01
C ALA A 42 -17.21 3.75 9.81
N PRO A 43 -18.31 3.04 9.53
CA PRO A 43 -18.23 1.62 9.16
C PRO A 43 -17.48 1.45 7.83
N LEU A 44 -16.82 0.30 7.68
CA LEU A 44 -16.24 -0.11 6.39
C LEU A 44 -17.35 -0.34 5.37
N THR A 45 -17.10 0.02 4.12
CA THR A 45 -17.99 -0.29 2.99
C THR A 45 -17.28 -1.19 1.99
N ILE A 46 -18.02 -2.13 1.41
CA ILE A 46 -17.48 -3.02 0.38
C ILE A 46 -17.61 -2.33 -0.97
N GLU A 47 -16.48 -1.98 -1.55
CA GLU A 47 -16.40 -1.28 -2.82
C GLU A 47 -15.74 -2.13 -3.90
N THR A 48 -16.04 -1.81 -5.16
CA THR A 48 -15.25 -2.28 -6.29
C THR A 48 -14.24 -1.20 -6.65
N VAL A 49 -12.97 -1.50 -6.42
CA VAL A 49 -11.86 -0.57 -6.65
C VAL A 49 -11.06 -0.97 -7.87
N ASP A 50 -10.39 0.01 -8.50
CA ASP A 50 -9.39 -0.21 -9.51
C ASP A 50 -8.05 -0.55 -8.84
N LEU A 51 -7.42 -1.65 -9.23
CA LEU A 51 -6.10 -2.06 -8.79
C LEU A 51 -5.16 -2.09 -9.98
N GLN A 52 -4.10 -1.29 -9.94
CA GLN A 52 -3.04 -1.31 -10.95
C GLN A 52 -2.23 -2.61 -10.82
N GLY A 53 -1.76 -3.13 -11.96
CA GLY A 53 -0.85 -4.28 -11.99
C GLY A 53 0.50 -3.99 -11.32
N PRO A 54 1.27 -5.04 -10.99
CA PRO A 54 2.55 -4.91 -10.32
C PRO A 54 3.59 -4.26 -11.25
N ARG A 55 4.34 -3.29 -10.70
CA ARG A 55 5.48 -2.65 -11.36
C ARG A 55 6.77 -3.43 -11.07
N GLU A 56 7.90 -2.88 -11.52
CA GLU A 56 9.21 -3.41 -11.15
C GLU A 56 9.38 -3.49 -9.63
N GLY A 57 9.81 -4.64 -9.14
CA GLY A 57 9.96 -4.93 -7.71
C GLY A 57 8.66 -5.29 -6.97
N GLU A 58 7.51 -5.34 -7.66
CA GLU A 58 6.20 -5.58 -7.04
C GLU A 58 5.59 -6.91 -7.45
N VAL A 59 4.59 -7.34 -6.68
CA VAL A 59 3.89 -8.62 -6.86
C VAL A 59 2.40 -8.41 -6.64
N LEU A 60 1.58 -8.97 -7.53
CA LEU A 60 0.13 -9.07 -7.39
C LEU A 60 -0.20 -10.36 -6.64
N VAL A 61 -0.95 -10.25 -5.55
CA VAL A 61 -1.35 -11.37 -4.68
C VAL A 61 -2.86 -11.42 -4.57
N GLU A 62 -3.43 -12.60 -4.75
CA GLU A 62 -4.82 -12.89 -4.38
C GLU A 62 -4.86 -13.28 -2.91
N ILE A 63 -5.57 -12.52 -2.08
CA ILE A 63 -5.74 -12.80 -0.66
C ILE A 63 -6.76 -13.90 -0.48
N LYS A 64 -6.38 -14.96 0.21
CA LYS A 64 -7.22 -16.12 0.53
C LYS A 64 -7.79 -16.06 1.93
N ALA A 65 -7.05 -15.45 2.86
CA ALA A 65 -7.51 -15.21 4.23
C ALA A 65 -6.85 -13.95 4.78
N THR A 66 -7.55 -13.26 5.67
CA THR A 66 -7.05 -12.10 6.39
C THR A 66 -7.58 -12.12 7.83
N GLY A 67 -6.73 -11.79 8.79
CA GLY A 67 -7.12 -11.55 10.17
C GLY A 67 -7.64 -10.13 10.37
N ILE A 68 -8.36 -9.93 11.46
CA ILE A 68 -8.81 -8.60 11.92
C ILE A 68 -8.09 -8.32 13.24
N CYS A 69 -7.12 -7.43 13.20
CA CYS A 69 -6.32 -7.04 14.35
C CYS A 69 -6.98 -5.89 15.12
N HIS A 70 -6.67 -5.79 16.40
CA HIS A 70 -7.07 -4.62 17.20
C HIS A 70 -6.49 -3.31 16.65
N THR A 71 -5.34 -3.37 15.99
CA THR A 71 -4.70 -2.22 15.32
C THR A 71 -5.57 -1.65 14.19
N ASP A 72 -6.25 -2.51 13.41
CA ASP A 72 -7.20 -2.06 12.38
C ASP A 72 -8.38 -1.31 13.02
N HIS A 73 -8.91 -1.84 14.13
CA HIS A 73 -9.98 -1.18 14.88
C HIS A 73 -9.51 0.14 15.50
N PHE A 74 -8.31 0.20 16.05
CA PHE A 74 -7.72 1.41 16.63
C PHE A 74 -7.60 2.53 15.58
N THR A 75 -7.09 2.20 14.39
CA THR A 75 -7.00 3.15 13.28
C THR A 75 -8.41 3.57 12.81
N LEU A 76 -9.32 2.59 12.57
CA LEU A 76 -10.67 2.87 12.10
C LEU A 76 -11.46 3.75 13.09
N SER A 77 -11.26 3.59 14.39
CA SER A 77 -11.91 4.41 15.41
C SER A 77 -11.50 5.89 15.38
N GLY A 78 -10.37 6.22 14.75
CA GLY A 78 -9.78 7.55 14.74
C GLY A 78 -8.90 7.86 15.94
N ALA A 79 -8.65 6.88 16.81
CA ALA A 79 -7.74 7.03 17.95
C ALA A 79 -6.26 7.01 17.54
N ASP A 80 -5.95 6.45 16.37
CA ASP A 80 -4.62 6.41 15.80
C ASP A 80 -4.24 7.77 15.17
N PRO A 81 -3.25 8.49 15.73
CA PRO A 81 -2.83 9.78 15.17
C PRO A 81 -2.15 9.68 13.80
N GLU A 82 -1.69 8.49 13.42
CA GLU A 82 -1.10 8.20 12.10
C GLU A 82 -2.13 7.64 11.10
N GLY A 83 -3.40 7.49 11.50
CA GLY A 83 -4.48 6.98 10.67
C GLY A 83 -4.76 7.88 9.47
N LEU A 84 -4.78 7.31 8.27
CA LEU A 84 -5.04 8.01 7.02
C LEU A 84 -6.29 7.48 6.34
N PHE A 85 -7.07 8.37 5.73
CA PHE A 85 -8.32 8.05 5.04
C PHE A 85 -8.46 8.83 3.72
N PRO A 86 -9.13 8.29 2.68
CA PRO A 86 -9.66 6.94 2.60
C PRO A 86 -8.55 5.90 2.44
N ALA A 87 -8.72 4.73 3.06
CA ALA A 87 -7.74 3.64 3.01
C ALA A 87 -8.40 2.25 2.97
N ILE A 88 -7.66 1.27 2.48
CA ILE A 88 -8.00 -0.14 2.64
C ILE A 88 -7.13 -0.66 3.78
N LEU A 89 -7.77 -1.06 4.88
CA LEU A 89 -7.10 -1.58 6.07
C LEU A 89 -6.64 -3.04 5.89
N GLY A 90 -6.21 -3.66 6.99
CA GLY A 90 -5.74 -5.04 7.03
C GLY A 90 -4.25 -5.18 6.80
N HIS A 91 -3.59 -5.92 7.70
CA HIS A 91 -2.15 -6.19 7.64
C HIS A 91 -1.80 -7.65 8.01
N GLU A 92 -2.80 -8.43 8.33
CA GLU A 92 -2.69 -9.87 8.57
C GLU A 92 -3.28 -10.61 7.37
N GLY A 93 -2.44 -11.13 6.49
CA GLY A 93 -2.92 -11.76 5.27
C GLY A 93 -2.14 -13.00 4.88
N ALA A 94 -2.77 -13.86 4.12
CA ALA A 94 -2.12 -14.93 3.39
C ALA A 94 -2.80 -15.11 2.03
N GLY A 95 -2.03 -15.45 1.00
CA GLY A 95 -2.56 -15.53 -0.34
C GLY A 95 -1.64 -16.21 -1.34
N VAL A 96 -2.04 -16.13 -2.60
CA VAL A 96 -1.34 -16.74 -3.73
C VAL A 96 -0.85 -15.67 -4.68
N VAL A 97 0.40 -15.76 -5.11
CA VAL A 97 0.98 -14.91 -6.14
C VAL A 97 0.28 -15.15 -7.47
N LEU A 98 -0.26 -14.10 -8.09
CA LEU A 98 -0.86 -14.14 -9.42
C LEU A 98 0.10 -13.64 -10.49
N GLU A 99 0.80 -12.54 -10.23
CA GLU A 99 1.70 -11.90 -11.20
C GLU A 99 2.91 -11.33 -10.47
N VAL A 100 4.07 -11.37 -11.12
CA VAL A 100 5.34 -10.89 -10.57
C VAL A 100 5.91 -9.83 -11.51
N GLY A 101 6.18 -8.65 -10.99
CA GLY A 101 6.87 -7.59 -11.71
C GLY A 101 8.36 -7.91 -11.92
N ALA A 102 9.00 -7.19 -12.84
CA ALA A 102 10.43 -7.34 -13.07
C ALA A 102 11.23 -7.14 -11.76
N GLY A 103 12.39 -7.80 -11.66
CA GLY A 103 13.28 -7.65 -10.50
C GLY A 103 12.93 -8.48 -9.25
N VAL A 104 11.97 -9.41 -9.34
CA VAL A 104 11.57 -10.31 -8.23
C VAL A 104 11.78 -11.79 -8.62
N PRO A 105 13.01 -12.28 -8.78
CA PRO A 105 13.28 -13.63 -9.27
C PRO A 105 13.00 -14.76 -8.26
N TRP A 106 12.75 -14.44 -7.00
CA TRP A 106 12.52 -15.41 -5.92
C TRP A 106 11.06 -15.83 -5.74
N LEU A 107 10.13 -15.18 -6.43
CA LEU A 107 8.71 -15.50 -6.44
C LEU A 107 8.22 -15.79 -7.86
N LYS A 108 7.19 -16.62 -7.96
CA LYS A 108 6.50 -16.94 -9.21
C LYS A 108 4.99 -17.08 -8.98
N PRO A 109 4.17 -16.95 -10.02
CA PRO A 109 2.73 -17.27 -9.95
C PRO A 109 2.51 -18.67 -9.36
N GLY A 110 1.53 -18.77 -8.45
CA GLY A 110 1.20 -19.96 -7.70
C GLY A 110 1.91 -20.10 -6.35
N ASP A 111 2.95 -19.33 -6.07
CA ASP A 111 3.59 -19.35 -4.75
C ASP A 111 2.62 -18.85 -3.66
N HIS A 112 2.57 -19.58 -2.53
CA HIS A 112 1.84 -19.16 -1.34
C HIS A 112 2.70 -18.19 -0.52
N VAL A 113 2.11 -17.09 -0.07
CA VAL A 113 2.85 -15.99 0.57
C VAL A 113 2.08 -15.36 1.72
N ILE A 114 2.85 -14.77 2.65
CA ILE A 114 2.37 -13.88 3.71
C ILE A 114 2.99 -12.50 3.48
N PRO A 115 2.20 -11.41 3.38
CA PRO A 115 2.74 -10.06 3.34
C PRO A 115 3.19 -9.60 4.73
N LEU A 116 4.28 -8.85 4.77
CA LEU A 116 4.85 -8.24 5.96
C LEU A 116 4.61 -6.73 5.93
N TYR A 117 4.07 -6.19 7.00
CA TYR A 117 3.84 -4.75 7.13
C TYR A 117 5.10 -3.95 7.52
N THR A 118 6.21 -4.63 7.81
CA THR A 118 7.52 -4.00 8.09
C THR A 118 8.59 -4.47 7.10
N PRO A 119 8.44 -4.19 5.79
CA PRO A 119 9.45 -4.58 4.81
C PRO A 119 10.74 -3.77 4.99
N GLU A 120 11.78 -4.20 4.30
CA GLU A 120 13.12 -3.60 4.34
C GLU A 120 13.56 -3.16 2.94
N CYS A 121 14.41 -2.13 2.84
CA CYS A 121 14.96 -1.70 1.55
C CYS A 121 16.32 -2.36 1.21
N ARG A 122 16.96 -3.02 2.18
CA ARG A 122 18.31 -3.62 2.09
C ARG A 122 19.46 -2.67 1.76
N GLN A 123 19.22 -1.36 1.72
CA GLN A 123 20.20 -0.37 1.27
C GLN A 123 20.50 0.70 2.33
N CYS A 124 19.55 1.03 3.21
CA CYS A 124 19.79 2.05 4.23
C CYS A 124 20.71 1.55 5.34
N LYS A 125 21.27 2.47 6.11
CA LYS A 125 22.20 2.15 7.22
C LYS A 125 21.65 1.12 8.22
N PHE A 126 20.34 1.14 8.47
CA PHE A 126 19.72 0.19 9.39
C PHE A 126 19.61 -1.21 8.77
N CYS A 127 19.19 -1.33 7.52
CA CYS A 127 19.17 -2.63 6.84
C CYS A 127 20.57 -3.22 6.74
N LEU A 128 21.58 -2.42 6.38
CA LEU A 128 22.97 -2.87 6.30
C LEU A 128 23.55 -3.28 7.65
N SER A 129 23.07 -2.71 8.75
CA SER A 129 23.43 -3.11 10.11
C SER A 129 22.55 -4.22 10.71
N ARG A 130 21.73 -4.89 9.89
CA ARG A 130 20.78 -5.96 10.27
C ARG A 130 19.65 -5.52 11.22
N LYS A 131 19.40 -4.22 11.33
CA LYS A 131 18.26 -3.65 12.08
C LYS A 131 17.13 -3.29 11.09
N THR A 132 16.68 -4.26 10.32
CA THR A 132 15.77 -4.07 9.18
C THR A 132 14.41 -3.52 9.59
N ASN A 133 13.94 -3.83 10.80
CA ASN A 133 12.73 -3.25 11.40
C ASN A 133 12.80 -1.71 11.58
N LEU A 134 14.00 -1.12 11.50
CA LEU A 134 14.23 0.33 11.57
C LEU A 134 14.43 0.95 10.17
N CYS A 135 14.01 0.28 9.10
CA CYS A 135 14.19 0.77 7.74
C CYS A 135 13.53 2.14 7.53
N GLN A 136 14.33 3.14 7.22
CA GLN A 136 13.86 4.51 7.03
C GLN A 136 13.22 4.75 5.66
N SER A 137 13.71 4.07 4.62
CA SER A 137 13.22 4.27 3.25
C SER A 137 11.77 3.83 3.08
N ILE A 138 11.40 2.71 3.70
CA ILE A 138 10.01 2.20 3.64
C ILE A 138 9.07 3.09 4.46
N ARG A 139 9.49 3.53 5.66
CA ARG A 139 8.67 4.41 6.50
C ARG A 139 8.31 5.75 5.84
N ALA A 140 9.18 6.25 4.97
CA ALA A 140 8.99 7.54 4.30
C ALA A 140 7.75 7.58 3.38
N THR A 141 7.34 6.45 2.81
CA THR A 141 6.16 6.33 1.93
C THR A 141 5.02 5.56 2.58
N GLN A 142 5.31 4.48 3.28
CA GLN A 142 4.31 3.66 3.98
C GLN A 142 3.51 4.46 5.01
N GLY A 143 4.15 5.35 5.79
CA GLY A 143 3.48 6.24 6.73
C GLY A 143 2.57 7.29 6.08
N LYS A 144 2.62 7.40 4.74
CA LYS A 144 1.71 8.24 3.93
C LYS A 144 0.65 7.42 3.18
N GLY A 145 0.57 6.12 3.45
CA GLY A 145 -0.34 5.22 2.75
C GLY A 145 0.04 4.96 1.30
N LEU A 146 1.34 5.04 0.95
CA LEU A 146 1.82 4.95 -0.42
C LEU A 146 2.84 3.82 -0.58
N MET A 147 2.93 3.32 -1.81
CA MET A 147 3.98 2.40 -2.24
C MET A 147 5.35 3.09 -2.24
N PRO A 148 6.48 2.36 -2.31
CA PRO A 148 7.83 2.94 -2.30
C PRO A 148 8.09 4.00 -3.37
N ASP A 149 7.37 3.97 -4.48
CA ASP A 149 7.45 4.97 -5.56
C ASP A 149 6.60 6.24 -5.29
N GLY A 150 5.97 6.35 -4.12
CA GLY A 150 5.16 7.49 -3.72
C GLY A 150 3.77 7.54 -4.34
N THR A 151 3.28 6.43 -4.93
CA THR A 151 1.92 6.35 -5.51
C THR A 151 1.10 5.26 -4.84
N SER A 152 -0.24 5.30 -5.00
CA SER A 152 -1.12 4.19 -4.66
C SER A 152 -1.37 3.29 -5.86
N ARG A 153 -1.64 2.00 -5.61
CA ARG A 153 -2.12 1.06 -6.63
C ARG A 153 -3.64 0.97 -6.66
N PHE A 154 -4.32 1.44 -5.61
CA PHE A 154 -5.78 1.47 -5.52
C PHE A 154 -6.36 2.82 -5.91
N SER A 155 -7.49 2.79 -6.62
CA SER A 155 -8.27 4.00 -6.90
C SER A 155 -9.76 3.69 -7.06
N ILE A 156 -10.60 4.72 -6.87
CA ILE A 156 -12.02 4.74 -7.21
C ILE A 156 -12.28 6.01 -8.02
N ASP A 157 -12.85 5.86 -9.20
CA ASP A 157 -13.11 6.98 -10.12
C ASP A 157 -11.88 7.88 -10.35
N GLY A 158 -10.71 7.24 -10.45
CA GLY A 158 -9.42 7.92 -10.65
C GLY A 158 -8.85 8.60 -9.41
N LYS A 159 -9.54 8.55 -8.26
CA LYS A 159 -9.03 9.09 -6.99
C LYS A 159 -8.30 7.99 -6.22
N PRO A 160 -7.09 8.26 -5.71
CA PRO A 160 -6.33 7.24 -4.99
C PRO A 160 -7.01 6.87 -3.67
N ILE A 161 -6.98 5.57 -3.36
CA ILE A 161 -7.29 5.01 -2.04
C ILE A 161 -5.96 4.60 -1.42
N LEU A 162 -5.71 4.98 -0.18
CA LEU A 162 -4.42 4.77 0.47
C LEU A 162 -4.22 3.32 0.88
N HIS A 163 -2.96 2.89 0.87
CA HIS A 163 -2.55 1.63 1.46
C HIS A 163 -2.46 1.76 2.98
N TYR A 164 -2.80 0.69 3.68
CA TYR A 164 -2.60 0.58 5.11
C TYR A 164 -1.41 -0.33 5.39
N MET A 165 -0.42 0.18 6.11
CA MET A 165 0.80 -0.55 6.48
C MET A 165 1.52 -1.20 5.27
N GLY A 166 1.32 -0.68 4.06
CA GLY A 166 1.89 -1.22 2.82
C GLY A 166 1.32 -2.56 2.36
N THR A 167 0.27 -3.08 3.00
CA THR A 167 -0.30 -4.41 2.73
C THR A 167 -1.75 -4.38 2.28
N SER A 168 -2.66 -3.70 3.02
CA SER A 168 -4.09 -3.53 2.66
C SER A 168 -4.85 -4.85 2.44
N THR A 169 -4.72 -5.80 3.36
CA THR A 169 -5.24 -7.17 3.16
C THR A 169 -6.78 -7.29 3.20
N PHE A 170 -7.52 -6.20 3.53
CA PHE A 170 -8.98 -6.18 3.41
C PHE A 170 -9.46 -5.97 1.96
N ALA A 171 -8.67 -6.44 1.00
CA ALA A 171 -9.02 -6.52 -0.42
C ALA A 171 -8.80 -7.95 -0.93
N ASN A 172 -9.59 -8.36 -1.94
CA ASN A 172 -9.40 -9.68 -2.56
C ASN A 172 -8.05 -9.80 -3.28
N HIS A 173 -7.53 -8.68 -3.79
CA HIS A 173 -6.24 -8.62 -4.46
C HIS A 173 -5.46 -7.41 -3.96
N ILE A 174 -4.16 -7.58 -3.79
CA ILE A 174 -3.24 -6.51 -3.39
C ILE A 174 -2.01 -6.51 -4.28
N VAL A 175 -1.39 -5.35 -4.43
CA VAL A 175 -0.05 -5.21 -5.00
C VAL A 175 0.88 -4.71 -3.91
N VAL A 176 1.97 -5.45 -3.68
CA VAL A 176 2.94 -5.16 -2.62
C VAL A 176 4.36 -5.30 -3.16
N PRO A 177 5.37 -4.65 -2.54
CA PRO A 177 6.76 -4.91 -2.86
C PRO A 177 7.09 -6.40 -2.66
N GLY A 178 7.75 -7.03 -3.61
CA GLY A 178 8.12 -8.46 -3.51
C GLY A 178 9.00 -8.76 -2.28
N ILE A 179 9.78 -7.77 -1.81
CA ILE A 179 10.57 -7.87 -0.58
C ILE A 179 9.71 -7.94 0.69
N ALA A 180 8.45 -7.51 0.62
CA ALA A 180 7.49 -7.60 1.72
C ALA A 180 6.77 -8.96 1.79
N LEU A 181 7.08 -9.91 0.91
CA LEU A 181 6.44 -11.21 0.84
C LEU A 181 7.36 -12.31 1.36
N ALA A 182 6.87 -13.07 2.33
CA ALA A 182 7.48 -14.32 2.78
C ALA A 182 6.79 -15.50 2.07
N LYS A 183 7.57 -16.28 1.31
CA LYS A 183 7.06 -17.53 0.72
C LYS A 183 6.87 -18.57 1.81
N ILE A 184 5.72 -19.23 1.79
CA ILE A 184 5.35 -20.29 2.72
C ILE A 184 5.14 -21.62 2.00
N ARG A 185 4.93 -22.72 2.74
CA ARG A 185 4.59 -24.02 2.20
C ARG A 185 3.23 -23.99 1.53
N GLU A 186 3.07 -24.73 0.44
CA GLU A 186 1.83 -24.82 -0.32
C GLU A 186 0.69 -25.51 0.44
N ASP A 187 1.04 -26.38 1.41
CA ASP A 187 0.07 -27.09 2.26
C ASP A 187 -0.31 -26.33 3.54
N ALA A 188 0.25 -25.12 3.78
CA ALA A 188 -0.11 -24.32 4.93
C ALA A 188 -1.53 -23.74 4.78
N PRO A 189 -2.45 -23.96 5.74
CA PRO A 189 -3.81 -23.46 5.64
C PRO A 189 -3.83 -21.95 5.80
N PHE A 190 -4.37 -21.23 4.83
CA PHE A 190 -4.35 -19.77 4.77
C PHE A 190 -5.03 -19.10 5.97
N ASP A 191 -6.14 -19.64 6.44
CA ASP A 191 -6.90 -19.16 7.59
C ASP A 191 -6.14 -19.29 8.93
N THR A 192 -5.17 -20.22 8.97
CA THR A 192 -4.31 -20.41 10.15
C THR A 192 -3.04 -19.57 10.10
N VAL A 193 -2.51 -19.31 8.89
CA VAL A 193 -1.21 -18.62 8.77
C VAL A 193 -1.33 -17.13 8.48
N CYS A 194 -2.52 -16.62 8.15
CA CYS A 194 -2.69 -15.22 7.75
C CYS A 194 -2.27 -14.21 8.83
N TYR A 195 -2.40 -14.55 10.11
CA TYR A 195 -2.05 -13.66 11.24
C TYR A 195 -0.60 -13.80 11.74
N ILE A 196 0.20 -14.68 11.14
CA ILE A 196 1.61 -14.86 11.56
C ILE A 196 2.43 -13.56 11.35
N GLY A 197 2.06 -12.75 10.35
CA GLY A 197 2.75 -11.49 10.04
C GLY A 197 2.60 -10.41 11.11
N CYS A 198 1.62 -10.51 11.98
CA CYS A 198 1.41 -9.64 13.13
C CYS A 198 1.88 -10.31 14.41
#